data_8c0e8b5fcc4fe7d402b52391b18da9b1
#
_entry.id   8c0e8b5fcc4fe7d402b52391b18da9b1
#
_cell.length_a   1.000
_cell.length_b   1.000
_cell.length_c   1.000
_cell.angle_alpha   90.00
_cell.angle_beta   90.00
_cell.angle_gamma   90.00
#
_symmetry.space_group_name_H-M   'P 1'
#
loop_
_entity.id
_entity.type
_entity.pdbx_description
1 polymer ?
#
loop_
_entity_poly.entity_id
_entity_poly.type
_entity_poly.pdbx_seq_one_letter_code
_entity_poly.pdbx_strand_id
1 'polypeptide(L)'
;MCLKRENKNFWDRNAGQYDRFMRKDRAAYEEMYALLRPVVKAKTVLELATGTGLIAKHIVSAAAHIEATDASPEMIAEARRDNRSAKLHFSVQDMFRLPYADKSFDVVIVSNALHIVPQPEKALAEIRRVLKDDGVLIAPTFTHAGNSFTGKVRAFFMKLAGFPLHSRWTSEEYLRFLRQNSWTVQKNRCYESVISINLYRMCEIGGVICHSLKIPASLWALPGKSWSP
;
A
#
# COMPACT_ATOMS: atom_id res chain seq x y z
N MET A 1 20.01 -3.99 -6.66
CA MET A 1 20.59 -2.63 -6.52
C MET A 1 19.76 -1.94 -5.46
N CYS A 2 20.32 -1.83 -4.27
CA CYS A 2 19.63 -1.43 -3.03
C CYS A 2 18.92 -0.07 -3.20
N LEU A 3 17.74 0.10 -2.57
CA LEU A 3 17.14 1.43 -2.33
C LEU A 3 18.27 2.40 -1.99
N LYS A 4 18.32 3.54 -2.70
CA LYS A 4 19.39 4.51 -2.47
C LYS A 4 19.51 4.77 -0.96
N ARG A 5 20.71 4.73 -0.43
CA ARG A 5 21.05 4.88 1.00
C ARG A 5 20.32 6.06 1.69
N GLU A 6 19.98 7.08 0.92
CA GLU A 6 19.27 8.29 1.36
C GLU A 6 17.81 8.03 1.76
N ASN A 7 17.06 7.18 1.01
CA ASN A 7 15.67 6.86 1.31
C ASN A 7 15.57 6.02 2.58
N LYS A 8 16.46 5.06 2.76
CA LYS A 8 16.54 4.23 3.96
C LYS A 8 16.75 5.10 5.20
N ASN A 9 17.69 6.03 5.16
CA ASN A 9 17.99 6.94 6.26
C ASN A 9 16.83 7.86 6.66
N PHE A 10 15.91 8.19 5.72
CA PHE A 10 14.72 8.97 6.05
C PHE A 10 13.73 8.15 6.88
N TRP A 11 13.40 6.95 6.43
CA TRP A 11 12.42 6.08 7.11
C TRP A 11 12.94 5.62 8.46
N ASP A 12 14.20 5.24 8.56
CA ASP A 12 14.85 4.85 9.80
C ASP A 12 14.74 5.96 10.88
N ARG A 13 15.00 7.21 10.52
CA ARG A 13 14.93 8.35 11.45
C ARG A 13 13.52 8.72 11.89
N ASN A 14 12.50 8.38 11.10
CA ASN A 14 11.12 8.81 11.34
C ASN A 14 10.22 7.68 11.88
N ALA A 15 10.72 6.46 12.04
CA ALA A 15 9.94 5.30 12.46
C ALA A 15 9.14 5.54 13.75
N GLY A 16 9.76 6.08 14.80
CA GLY A 16 9.11 6.32 16.09
C GLY A 16 8.02 7.40 16.10
N GLN A 17 7.95 8.23 15.04
CA GLN A 17 6.93 9.30 14.93
C GLN A 17 5.89 9.01 13.84
N TYR A 18 6.10 7.98 13.05
CA TYR A 18 5.30 7.67 11.88
C TYR A 18 3.81 7.46 12.24
N ASP A 19 3.52 6.67 13.24
CA ASP A 19 2.15 6.39 13.68
C ASP A 19 1.41 7.64 14.19
N ARG A 20 2.14 8.55 14.86
CA ARG A 20 1.56 9.83 15.28
C ARG A 20 1.16 10.69 14.10
N PHE A 21 1.98 10.67 13.05
CA PHE A 21 1.70 11.37 11.81
C PHE A 21 0.47 10.78 11.09
N MET A 22 0.41 9.44 10.96
CA MET A 22 -0.67 8.73 10.27
C MET A 22 -2.02 8.79 11.00
N ARG A 23 -2.02 9.02 12.33
CA ARG A 23 -3.27 9.17 13.10
C ARG A 23 -4.18 10.32 12.62
N LYS A 24 -3.65 11.29 11.89
CA LYS A 24 -4.44 12.38 11.30
C LYS A 24 -5.45 11.88 10.24
N ASP A 25 -5.16 10.77 9.60
CA ASP A 25 -6.02 10.14 8.58
C ASP A 25 -6.77 8.91 9.11
N ARG A 26 -6.96 8.82 10.42
CA ARG A 26 -7.57 7.65 11.07
C ARG A 26 -8.89 7.22 10.41
N ALA A 27 -9.76 8.16 10.06
CA ALA A 27 -11.06 7.83 9.45
C ALA A 27 -10.87 7.09 8.10
N ALA A 28 -9.98 7.59 7.23
CA ALA A 28 -9.67 6.95 5.95
C ALA A 28 -9.05 5.56 6.14
N TYR A 29 -8.18 5.39 7.14
CA TYR A 29 -7.60 4.10 7.47
C TYR A 29 -8.64 3.10 8.01
N GLU A 30 -9.55 3.51 8.87
CA GLU A 30 -10.64 2.63 9.36
C GLU A 30 -11.55 2.15 8.22
N GLU A 31 -11.90 3.03 7.27
CA GLU A 31 -12.62 2.63 6.06
C GLU A 31 -11.81 1.63 5.23
N MET A 32 -10.52 1.88 5.03
CA MET A 32 -9.63 0.96 4.32
C MET A 32 -9.58 -0.42 5.02
N TYR A 33 -9.43 -0.46 6.35
CA TYR A 33 -9.42 -1.74 7.08
C TYR A 33 -10.75 -2.49 6.93
N ALA A 34 -11.88 -1.79 6.95
CA ALA A 34 -13.19 -2.41 6.73
C ALA A 34 -13.30 -3.04 5.34
N LEU A 35 -12.69 -2.44 4.32
CA LEU A 35 -12.64 -2.99 2.96
C LEU A 35 -11.64 -4.13 2.82
N LEU A 36 -10.51 -4.09 3.53
CA LEU A 36 -9.46 -5.10 3.46
C LEU A 36 -9.86 -6.41 4.14
N ARG A 37 -10.51 -6.35 5.32
CA ARG A 37 -10.85 -7.53 6.12
C ARG A 37 -11.60 -8.63 5.34
N PRO A 38 -12.64 -8.35 4.54
CA PRO A 38 -13.29 -9.40 3.76
C PRO A 38 -12.40 -9.98 2.66
N VAL A 39 -11.50 -9.18 2.06
CA VAL A 39 -10.59 -9.63 1.00
C VAL A 39 -9.52 -10.56 1.54
N VAL A 40 -8.97 -10.26 2.73
CA VAL A 40 -7.90 -11.06 3.35
C VAL A 40 -8.43 -12.22 4.21
N LYS A 41 -9.75 -12.39 4.31
CA LYS A 41 -10.36 -13.41 5.17
C LYS A 41 -9.87 -14.81 4.81
N ALA A 42 -9.25 -15.47 5.79
CA ALA A 42 -8.66 -16.82 5.66
C ALA A 42 -7.63 -16.94 4.51
N LYS A 43 -6.93 -15.86 4.16
CA LYS A 43 -5.93 -15.80 3.09
C LYS A 43 -4.51 -15.67 3.65
N THR A 44 -3.53 -16.13 2.87
CA THR A 44 -2.11 -15.85 3.08
C THR A 44 -1.78 -14.51 2.42
N VAL A 45 -1.33 -13.56 3.21
CA VAL A 45 -1.15 -12.17 2.80
C VAL A 45 0.33 -11.78 2.89
N LEU A 46 0.81 -11.05 1.90
CA LEU A 46 2.08 -10.35 1.94
C LEU A 46 1.82 -8.84 1.96
N GLU A 47 2.33 -8.13 2.95
CA GLU A 47 2.35 -6.66 2.97
C GLU A 47 3.76 -6.17 2.73
N LEU A 48 3.94 -5.35 1.69
CA LEU A 48 5.22 -4.74 1.31
C LEU A 48 5.25 -3.28 1.77
N ALA A 49 6.42 -2.81 2.19
CA ALA A 49 6.61 -1.49 2.78
C ALA A 49 5.62 -1.23 3.92
N THR A 50 5.52 -2.20 4.83
CA THR A 50 4.54 -2.20 5.93
C THR A 50 4.76 -1.05 6.94
N GLY A 51 5.94 -0.42 6.94
CA GLY A 51 6.32 0.59 7.91
C GLY A 51 6.24 0.02 9.33
N THR A 52 5.51 0.68 10.21
CA THR A 52 5.27 0.25 11.60
C THR A 52 4.20 -0.85 11.74
N GLY A 53 3.75 -1.43 10.62
CA GLY A 53 2.77 -2.51 10.61
C GLY A 53 1.33 -2.05 10.83
N LEU A 54 1.02 -0.80 10.53
CA LEU A 54 -0.27 -0.19 10.82
C LEU A 54 -1.43 -0.96 10.16
N ILE A 55 -1.31 -1.33 8.90
CA ILE A 55 -2.35 -2.08 8.19
C ILE A 55 -2.38 -3.53 8.65
N ALA A 56 -1.23 -4.23 8.63
CA ALA A 56 -1.13 -5.64 9.02
C ALA A 56 -1.74 -5.92 10.40
N LYS A 57 -1.41 -5.09 11.40
CA LYS A 57 -1.94 -5.22 12.77
C LYS A 57 -3.47 -5.11 12.85
N HIS A 58 -4.09 -4.29 11.98
CA HIS A 58 -5.54 -4.07 11.98
C HIS A 58 -6.34 -5.12 11.20
N ILE A 59 -5.70 -5.87 10.30
CA ILE A 59 -6.38 -6.88 9.47
C ILE A 59 -6.01 -8.32 9.83
N VAL A 60 -4.99 -8.54 10.67
CA VAL A 60 -4.46 -9.88 10.99
C VAL A 60 -5.49 -10.83 11.57
N SER A 61 -6.48 -10.32 12.30
CA SER A 61 -7.55 -11.15 12.87
C SER A 61 -8.37 -11.87 11.80
N ALA A 62 -8.51 -11.27 10.61
CA ALA A 62 -9.25 -11.84 9.49
C ALA A 62 -8.39 -12.80 8.63
N ALA A 63 -7.09 -12.58 8.54
CA ALA A 63 -6.19 -13.36 7.70
C ALA A 63 -5.89 -14.75 8.29
N ALA A 64 -5.46 -15.68 7.43
CA ALA A 64 -4.86 -16.95 7.87
C ALA A 64 -3.42 -16.70 8.37
N HIS A 65 -2.65 -15.95 7.60
CA HIS A 65 -1.27 -15.58 7.91
C HIS A 65 -0.90 -14.29 7.18
N ILE A 66 -0.05 -13.46 7.79
CA ILE A 66 0.49 -12.24 7.17
C ILE A 66 2.01 -12.22 7.32
N GLU A 67 2.71 -12.15 6.19
CA GLU A 67 4.10 -11.71 6.10
C GLU A 67 4.09 -10.20 5.84
N ALA A 68 4.66 -9.41 6.74
CA ALA A 68 4.72 -7.96 6.63
C ALA A 68 6.18 -7.50 6.56
N THR A 69 6.56 -6.83 5.47
CA THR A 69 7.96 -6.56 5.17
C THR A 69 8.20 -5.08 4.93
N ASP A 70 9.38 -4.62 5.33
CA ASP A 70 9.89 -3.28 5.04
C ASP A 70 11.38 -3.34 4.78
N ALA A 71 11.92 -2.38 4.02
CA ALA A 71 13.35 -2.25 3.80
C ALA A 71 14.09 -1.58 4.97
N SER A 72 13.37 -0.90 5.87
CA SER A 72 13.89 -0.21 7.05
C SER A 72 13.88 -1.15 8.26
N PRO A 73 15.06 -1.47 8.84
CA PRO A 73 15.13 -2.25 10.08
C PRO A 73 14.43 -1.56 11.25
N GLU A 74 14.48 -0.23 11.33
CA GLU A 74 13.89 0.58 12.37
C GLU A 74 12.35 0.55 12.30
N MET A 75 11.77 0.60 11.09
CA MET A 75 10.34 0.39 10.89
C MET A 75 9.90 -1.00 11.36
N ILE A 76 10.66 -2.04 11.02
CA ILE A 76 10.37 -3.41 11.45
C ILE A 76 10.54 -3.58 12.97
N ALA A 77 11.54 -2.92 13.58
CA ALA A 77 11.70 -2.92 15.03
C ALA A 77 10.49 -2.30 15.73
N GLU A 78 9.99 -1.17 15.21
CA GLU A 78 8.78 -0.51 15.71
C GLU A 78 7.53 -1.38 15.47
N ALA A 79 7.41 -1.99 14.30
CA ALA A 79 6.30 -2.88 13.96
C ALA A 79 6.21 -4.08 14.92
N ARG A 80 7.33 -4.65 15.31
CA ARG A 80 7.40 -5.80 16.24
C ARG A 80 7.05 -5.47 17.68
N ARG A 81 7.25 -4.22 18.11
CA ARG A 81 7.15 -3.80 19.53
C ARG A 81 5.83 -4.23 20.19
N ASP A 82 4.71 -4.06 19.51
CA ASP A 82 3.37 -4.35 20.04
C ASP A 82 2.69 -5.56 19.37
N ASN A 83 3.41 -6.32 18.54
CA ASN A 83 2.83 -7.48 17.89
C ASN A 83 2.71 -8.66 18.87
N ARG A 84 1.48 -9.14 19.07
CA ARG A 84 1.16 -10.31 19.89
C ARG A 84 0.52 -11.44 19.08
N SER A 85 0.36 -11.26 17.77
CA SER A 85 -0.29 -12.26 16.93
C SER A 85 0.72 -13.25 16.36
N ALA A 86 0.51 -14.52 16.59
CA ALA A 86 1.30 -15.59 15.97
C ALA A 86 1.08 -15.70 14.44
N LYS A 87 0.00 -15.09 13.93
CA LYS A 87 -0.31 -15.06 12.50
C LYS A 87 0.39 -13.94 11.73
N LEU A 88 1.07 -13.02 12.42
CA LEU A 88 1.70 -11.85 11.83
C LEU A 88 3.20 -11.90 12.06
N HIS A 89 3.94 -12.03 10.98
CA HIS A 89 5.38 -12.04 10.98
C HIS A 89 5.95 -10.78 10.30
N PHE A 90 6.89 -10.11 10.96
CA PHE A 90 7.57 -8.93 10.44
C PHE A 90 9.01 -9.27 10.06
N SER A 91 9.45 -8.88 8.86
CA SER A 91 10.84 -9.09 8.42
C SER A 91 11.36 -7.94 7.56
N VAL A 92 12.69 -7.74 7.60
CA VAL A 92 13.36 -6.77 6.74
C VAL A 92 13.61 -7.41 5.38
N GLN A 93 12.96 -6.89 4.33
CA GLN A 93 13.08 -7.42 2.97
C GLN A 93 13.14 -6.30 1.92
N ASP A 94 13.76 -6.61 0.79
CA ASP A 94 13.75 -5.77 -0.40
C ASP A 94 12.61 -6.18 -1.33
N MET A 95 11.65 -5.28 -1.58
CA MET A 95 10.50 -5.56 -2.44
C MET A 95 10.87 -5.84 -3.90
N PHE A 96 12.10 -5.56 -4.31
CA PHE A 96 12.61 -5.86 -5.66
C PHE A 96 13.19 -7.27 -5.77
N ARG A 97 13.38 -7.97 -4.64
CA ARG A 97 13.90 -9.33 -4.55
C ARG A 97 13.39 -10.02 -3.30
N LEU A 98 12.21 -10.58 -3.39
CA LEU A 98 11.53 -11.22 -2.27
C LEU A 98 12.02 -12.67 -2.08
N PRO A 99 12.29 -13.13 -0.84
CA PRO A 99 12.77 -14.48 -0.56
C PRO A 99 11.64 -15.53 -0.55
N TYR A 100 10.55 -15.27 -1.27
CA TYR A 100 9.39 -16.14 -1.33
C TYR A 100 9.33 -16.87 -2.66
N ALA A 101 8.79 -18.10 -2.66
CA ALA A 101 8.54 -18.86 -3.86
C ALA A 101 7.48 -18.19 -4.75
N ASP A 102 7.45 -18.55 -6.04
CA ASP A 102 6.42 -18.10 -6.95
C ASP A 102 5.04 -18.54 -6.45
N LYS A 103 4.03 -17.71 -6.68
CA LYS A 103 2.62 -18.02 -6.37
C LYS A 103 2.37 -18.44 -4.91
N SER A 104 3.05 -17.79 -3.96
CA SER A 104 2.96 -18.10 -2.53
C SER A 104 1.79 -17.43 -1.82
N PHE A 105 1.34 -16.27 -2.32
CA PHE A 105 0.38 -15.43 -1.62
C PHE A 105 -0.96 -15.30 -2.35
N ASP A 106 -2.05 -15.33 -1.60
CA ASP A 106 -3.40 -15.05 -2.10
C ASP A 106 -3.64 -13.56 -2.30
N VAL A 107 -3.03 -12.73 -1.44
CA VAL A 107 -3.17 -11.28 -1.46
C VAL A 107 -1.81 -10.63 -1.24
N VAL A 108 -1.48 -9.63 -2.05
CA VAL A 108 -0.35 -8.73 -1.80
C VAL A 108 -0.88 -7.32 -1.57
N ILE A 109 -0.43 -6.68 -0.49
CA ILE A 109 -0.75 -5.29 -0.17
C ILE A 109 0.52 -4.46 -0.30
N VAL A 110 0.46 -3.34 -1.02
CA VAL A 110 1.54 -2.36 -1.13
C VAL A 110 0.95 -0.96 -1.00
N SER A 111 0.93 -0.44 0.23
CA SER A 111 0.30 0.85 0.54
C SER A 111 1.31 1.98 0.55
N ASN A 112 1.01 3.06 -0.16
CA ASN A 112 1.80 4.30 -0.18
C ASN A 112 3.30 4.12 -0.48
N ALA A 113 3.67 3.09 -1.26
CA ALA A 113 5.06 2.77 -1.54
C ALA A 113 5.46 2.92 -3.01
N LEU A 114 4.59 2.57 -3.96
CA LEU A 114 4.97 2.56 -5.38
C LEU A 114 5.41 3.94 -5.91
N HIS A 115 4.90 5.05 -5.35
CA HIS A 115 5.27 6.41 -5.76
C HIS A 115 6.60 6.90 -5.16
N ILE A 116 7.14 6.19 -4.15
CA ILE A 116 8.40 6.54 -3.48
C ILE A 116 9.57 5.62 -3.82
N VAL A 117 9.33 4.57 -4.59
CA VAL A 117 10.40 3.67 -5.03
C VAL A 117 10.93 4.06 -6.40
N PRO A 118 12.23 3.82 -6.69
CA PRO A 118 12.86 4.30 -7.93
C PRO A 118 12.44 3.52 -9.18
N GLN A 119 11.96 2.29 -9.03
CA GLN A 119 11.63 1.38 -10.14
C GLN A 119 10.34 0.61 -9.81
N PRO A 120 9.17 1.30 -9.78
CA PRO A 120 7.92 0.69 -9.35
C PRO A 120 7.46 -0.46 -10.28
N GLU A 121 7.86 -0.45 -11.55
CA GLU A 121 7.61 -1.54 -12.51
C GLU A 121 8.32 -2.85 -12.10
N LYS A 122 9.52 -2.77 -11.53
CA LYS A 122 10.24 -3.96 -11.01
C LYS A 122 9.57 -4.50 -9.75
N ALA A 123 9.08 -3.63 -8.88
CA ALA A 123 8.29 -4.05 -7.73
C ALA A 123 7.01 -4.78 -8.18
N LEU A 124 6.31 -4.25 -9.19
CA LEU A 124 5.12 -4.89 -9.75
C LEU A 124 5.42 -6.25 -10.39
N ALA A 125 6.57 -6.41 -11.05
CA ALA A 125 6.99 -7.70 -11.61
C ALA A 125 7.26 -8.74 -10.51
N GLU A 126 7.93 -8.34 -9.42
CA GLU A 126 8.22 -9.20 -8.29
C GLU A 126 6.94 -9.56 -7.49
N ILE A 127 6.03 -8.59 -7.31
CA ILE A 127 4.70 -8.83 -6.76
C ILE A 127 3.95 -9.88 -7.58
N ARG A 128 3.97 -9.78 -8.91
CA ARG A 128 3.32 -10.74 -9.80
C ARG A 128 3.89 -12.14 -9.65
N ARG A 129 5.21 -12.26 -9.48
CA ARG A 129 5.87 -13.56 -9.29
C ARG A 129 5.37 -14.27 -8.05
N VAL A 130 5.29 -13.57 -6.92
CA VAL A 130 4.89 -14.16 -5.63
C VAL A 130 3.38 -14.30 -5.45
N LEU A 131 2.58 -13.57 -6.22
CA LEU A 131 1.13 -13.64 -6.17
C LEU A 131 0.61 -14.86 -6.94
N LYS A 132 -0.37 -15.57 -6.40
CA LYS A 132 -1.06 -16.67 -7.08
C LYS A 132 -1.79 -16.19 -8.34
N ASP A 133 -2.12 -17.09 -9.25
CA ASP A 133 -2.79 -16.74 -10.51
C ASP A 133 -4.17 -16.10 -10.30
N ASP A 134 -4.89 -16.50 -9.26
CA ASP A 134 -6.17 -15.93 -8.79
C ASP A 134 -6.01 -14.92 -7.66
N GLY A 135 -4.77 -14.53 -7.37
CA GLY A 135 -4.43 -13.64 -6.28
C GLY A 135 -4.80 -12.18 -6.54
N VAL A 136 -4.88 -11.40 -5.48
CA VAL A 136 -5.29 -10.01 -5.51
C VAL A 136 -4.16 -9.08 -5.06
N LEU A 137 -3.84 -8.07 -5.88
CA LEU A 137 -3.00 -6.95 -5.48
C LEU A 137 -3.88 -5.81 -4.97
N ILE A 138 -3.53 -5.26 -3.79
CA ILE A 138 -4.13 -4.06 -3.22
C ILE A 138 -3.03 -3.01 -3.09
N ALA A 139 -3.14 -1.93 -3.86
CA ALA A 139 -2.08 -0.94 -3.98
C ALA A 139 -2.59 0.51 -3.80
N PRO A 140 -3.07 0.86 -2.58
CA PRO A 140 -3.48 2.23 -2.31
C PRO A 140 -2.27 3.17 -2.36
N THR A 141 -2.48 4.38 -2.87
CA THR A 141 -1.43 5.38 -2.97
C THR A 141 -2.00 6.79 -2.85
N PHE A 142 -1.19 7.72 -2.36
CA PHE A 142 -1.52 9.13 -2.43
C PHE A 142 -1.35 9.63 -3.88
N THR A 143 -2.39 10.30 -4.39
CA THR A 143 -2.38 10.88 -5.72
C THR A 143 -2.57 12.40 -5.65
N HIS A 144 -2.07 13.12 -6.64
CA HIS A 144 -2.16 14.55 -6.68
C HIS A 144 -3.45 14.99 -7.38
N ALA A 145 -4.18 15.94 -6.80
CA ALA A 145 -5.38 16.53 -7.40
C ALA A 145 -5.01 17.63 -8.41
N GLY A 146 -4.13 17.32 -9.38
CA GLY A 146 -3.75 18.26 -10.46
C GLY A 146 -2.55 19.17 -10.18
N ASN A 147 -2.20 20.02 -11.15
CA ASN A 147 -1.03 20.91 -11.15
C ASN A 147 -1.25 22.23 -10.36
N SER A 148 -1.74 22.18 -9.14
CA SER A 148 -1.88 23.39 -8.32
C SER A 148 -0.51 23.97 -7.93
N PHE A 149 -0.37 25.29 -7.96
CA PHE A 149 0.83 26.01 -7.54
C PHE A 149 1.22 25.67 -6.09
N THR A 150 0.23 25.59 -5.20
CA THR A 150 0.42 25.19 -3.78
C THR A 150 0.97 23.76 -3.67
N GLY A 151 0.58 22.84 -4.55
CA GLY A 151 1.12 21.48 -4.64
C GLY A 151 2.62 21.45 -5.01
N LYS A 152 3.04 22.34 -5.91
CA LYS A 152 4.46 22.47 -6.31
C LYS A 152 5.33 23.00 -5.16
N VAL A 153 4.86 24.03 -4.47
CA VAL A 153 5.57 24.64 -3.30
C VAL A 153 5.72 23.59 -2.19
N ARG A 154 4.67 22.87 -1.87
CA ARG A 154 4.70 21.84 -0.82
C ARG A 154 5.62 20.66 -1.18
N ALA A 155 5.59 20.21 -2.40
CA ALA A 155 6.49 19.16 -2.85
C ALA A 155 7.96 19.61 -2.80
N PHE A 156 8.25 20.89 -3.02
CA PHE A 156 9.57 21.48 -2.81
C PHE A 156 9.98 21.36 -1.33
N PHE A 157 9.11 21.75 -0.39
CA PHE A 157 9.39 21.61 1.05
C PHE A 157 9.52 20.15 1.50
N MET A 158 8.72 19.23 0.97
CA MET A 158 8.85 17.80 1.26
C MET A 158 10.20 17.26 0.76
N LYS A 159 10.64 17.70 -0.44
CA LYS A 159 11.95 17.35 -0.97
C LYS A 159 13.09 17.93 -0.10
N LEU A 160 12.92 19.17 0.37
CA LEU A 160 13.87 19.80 1.30
C LEU A 160 13.94 19.06 2.64
N ALA A 161 12.82 18.52 3.11
CA ALA A 161 12.75 17.65 4.30
C ALA A 161 13.30 16.24 4.06
N GLY A 162 13.80 15.94 2.86
CA GLY A 162 14.39 14.64 2.50
C GLY A 162 13.37 13.54 2.20
N PHE A 163 12.08 13.88 1.98
CA PHE A 163 11.07 12.90 1.63
C PHE A 163 11.33 12.33 0.21
N PRO A 164 11.48 11.00 0.07
CA PRO A 164 11.85 10.38 -1.21
C PRO A 164 10.65 10.27 -2.15
N LEU A 165 10.31 11.35 -2.85
CA LEU A 165 9.23 11.35 -3.83
C LEU A 165 9.80 11.11 -5.23
N HIS A 166 9.56 9.91 -5.81
CA HIS A 166 10.01 9.57 -7.15
C HIS A 166 8.95 9.81 -8.23
N SER A 167 7.70 9.50 -7.94
CA SER A 167 6.60 9.67 -8.90
C SER A 167 5.49 10.54 -8.31
N ARG A 168 4.93 11.43 -9.12
CA ARG A 168 3.80 12.28 -8.78
C ARG A 168 2.67 11.97 -9.74
N TRP A 169 1.91 10.96 -9.40
CA TRP A 169 0.78 10.57 -10.22
C TRP A 169 -0.49 11.28 -9.82
N THR A 170 -1.26 11.71 -10.79
CA THR A 170 -2.71 11.85 -10.64
C THR A 170 -3.34 10.46 -10.55
N SER A 171 -4.61 10.40 -10.14
CA SER A 171 -5.34 9.13 -10.10
C SER A 171 -5.35 8.42 -11.46
N GLU A 172 -5.55 9.19 -12.55
CA GLU A 172 -5.58 8.65 -13.91
C GLU A 172 -4.22 8.12 -14.36
N GLU A 173 -3.15 8.86 -14.06
CA GLU A 173 -1.78 8.45 -14.39
C GLU A 173 -1.39 7.18 -13.63
N TYR A 174 -1.77 7.06 -12.35
CA TYR A 174 -1.51 5.86 -11.58
C TYR A 174 -2.27 4.64 -12.12
N LEU A 175 -3.55 4.81 -12.47
CA LEU A 175 -4.33 3.75 -13.12
C LEU A 175 -3.74 3.35 -14.47
N ARG A 176 -3.28 4.33 -15.26
CA ARG A 176 -2.59 4.09 -16.54
C ARG A 176 -1.29 3.31 -16.31
N PHE A 177 -0.48 3.71 -15.35
CA PHE A 177 0.76 3.01 -14.96
C PHE A 177 0.50 1.54 -14.64
N LEU A 178 -0.51 1.23 -13.84
CA LEU A 178 -0.86 -0.16 -13.52
C LEU A 178 -1.28 -0.94 -14.76
N ARG A 179 -2.14 -0.37 -15.62
CA ARG A 179 -2.57 -1.02 -16.88
C ARG A 179 -1.42 -1.26 -17.85
N GLN A 180 -0.50 -0.31 -17.98
CA GLN A 180 0.71 -0.46 -18.80
C GLN A 180 1.64 -1.58 -18.31
N ASN A 181 1.60 -1.87 -17.02
CA ASN A 181 2.30 -3.02 -16.42
C ASN A 181 1.42 -4.28 -16.39
N SER A 182 0.41 -4.40 -17.26
CA SER A 182 -0.45 -5.55 -17.45
C SER A 182 -1.27 -5.92 -16.20
N TRP A 183 -1.70 -4.92 -15.40
CA TRP A 183 -2.63 -5.11 -14.30
C TRP A 183 -4.02 -4.68 -14.69
N THR A 184 -5.03 -5.52 -14.42
CA THR A 184 -6.45 -5.18 -14.63
C THR A 184 -7.00 -4.57 -13.35
N VAL A 185 -7.44 -3.33 -13.43
CA VAL A 185 -8.05 -2.62 -12.28
C VAL A 185 -9.54 -2.96 -12.23
N GLN A 186 -9.96 -3.67 -11.19
CA GLN A 186 -11.37 -4.05 -11.00
C GLN A 186 -12.16 -3.03 -10.21
N LYS A 187 -11.52 -2.38 -9.23
CA LYS A 187 -12.17 -1.39 -8.36
C LYS A 187 -11.21 -0.26 -8.05
N ASN A 188 -11.73 0.95 -8.10
CA ASN A 188 -11.02 2.16 -7.72
C ASN A 188 -11.92 3.00 -6.81
N ARG A 189 -11.38 3.49 -5.69
CA ARG A 189 -12.03 4.47 -4.80
C ARG A 189 -11.05 5.57 -4.46
N CYS A 190 -11.57 6.79 -4.37
CA CYS A 190 -10.79 7.94 -3.91
C CYS A 190 -11.40 8.46 -2.62
N TYR A 191 -10.55 8.71 -1.62
CA TYR A 191 -10.91 9.32 -0.34
C TYR A 191 -10.18 10.64 -0.16
N GLU A 192 -10.81 11.57 0.54
CA GLU A 192 -10.11 12.78 0.98
C GLU A 192 -9.23 12.45 2.19
N SER A 193 -7.94 12.76 2.08
CA SER A 193 -6.97 12.57 3.16
C SER A 193 -6.75 13.86 3.92
N VAL A 194 -6.79 13.80 5.27
CA VAL A 194 -6.56 14.95 6.17
C VAL A 194 -5.07 15.30 6.26
N ILE A 195 -4.17 14.33 6.06
CA ILE A 195 -2.71 14.59 6.00
C ILE A 195 -2.35 15.52 4.86
N SER A 196 -3.13 15.52 3.81
CA SER A 196 -3.03 16.54 2.79
C SER A 196 -3.87 17.75 3.15
N ILE A 197 -3.25 18.75 3.70
CA ILE A 197 -3.80 20.10 3.67
C ILE A 197 -4.15 20.42 2.22
N ASN A 198 -5.38 20.13 1.83
CA ASN A 198 -6.12 20.54 0.63
C ASN A 198 -5.73 19.97 -0.76
N LEU A 199 -4.92 18.92 -0.97
CA LEU A 199 -4.53 18.55 -2.34
C LEU A 199 -4.26 17.07 -2.65
N TYR A 200 -4.50 16.13 -1.75
CA TYR A 200 -4.32 14.71 -2.06
C TYR A 200 -5.64 13.95 -1.88
N ARG A 201 -6.06 13.27 -2.94
CA ARG A 201 -7.04 12.18 -2.85
C ARG A 201 -6.26 10.89 -2.68
N MET A 202 -6.56 10.13 -1.64
CA MET A 202 -6.10 8.75 -1.55
C MET A 202 -6.95 7.94 -2.53
N CYS A 203 -6.35 7.46 -3.61
CA CYS A 203 -7.00 6.52 -4.50
C CYS A 203 -6.69 5.12 -4.01
N GLU A 204 -7.69 4.48 -3.46
CA GLU A 204 -7.64 3.08 -3.09
C GLU A 204 -7.99 2.24 -4.33
N ILE A 205 -7.04 1.43 -4.77
CA ILE A 205 -7.28 0.46 -5.81
C ILE A 205 -7.55 -0.86 -5.12
N GLY A 206 -8.83 -1.12 -4.89
CA GLY A 206 -9.28 -2.42 -4.42
C GLY A 206 -9.35 -3.38 -5.61
N GLY A 207 -8.61 -4.48 -5.53
CA GLY A 207 -8.70 -5.57 -6.48
C GLY A 207 -8.08 -5.29 -7.85
N VAL A 208 -6.76 -5.35 -7.94
CA VAL A 208 -6.07 -5.56 -9.22
C VAL A 208 -5.92 -7.06 -9.36
N ILE A 209 -6.73 -7.71 -10.16
CA ILE A 209 -6.62 -9.15 -10.44
C ILE A 209 -5.74 -9.36 -11.66
N CYS A 210 -4.72 -10.19 -11.50
CA CYS A 210 -3.99 -10.78 -12.59
C CYS A 210 -4.75 -12.02 -13.06
N HIS A 211 -5.39 -11.97 -14.26
CA HIS A 211 -6.11 -13.06 -14.95
C HIS A 211 -7.24 -13.81 -14.20
N SER A 212 -8.45 -13.59 -14.71
CA SER A 212 -9.58 -14.54 -14.78
C SER A 212 -10.07 -15.18 -13.48
N LEU A 213 -10.70 -14.39 -12.60
CA LEU A 213 -11.84 -14.90 -11.85
C LEU A 213 -12.73 -13.74 -11.37
N LYS A 214 -14.01 -13.83 -11.66
CA LYS A 214 -15.03 -12.88 -11.22
C LYS A 214 -15.22 -13.03 -9.70
N ILE A 215 -14.75 -12.05 -8.92
CA ILE A 215 -15.22 -11.94 -7.53
C ILE A 215 -16.71 -11.60 -7.63
N PRO A 216 -17.62 -12.38 -6.98
CA PRO A 216 -19.05 -12.08 -7.01
C PRO A 216 -19.32 -10.66 -6.49
N ALA A 217 -20.13 -9.91 -7.21
CA ALA A 217 -20.50 -8.53 -6.84
C ALA A 217 -21.08 -8.45 -5.41
N SER A 218 -21.62 -9.56 -4.87
CA SER A 218 -22.14 -9.69 -3.51
C SER A 218 -21.10 -9.47 -2.39
N LEU A 219 -19.81 -9.70 -2.64
CA LEU A 219 -18.74 -9.47 -1.66
C LEU A 219 -18.40 -7.97 -1.48
N TRP A 220 -18.91 -7.12 -2.36
CA TRP A 220 -18.61 -5.69 -2.39
C TRP A 220 -19.83 -4.80 -2.08
N ALA A 221 -20.98 -5.39 -1.85
CA ALA A 221 -22.18 -4.68 -1.46
C ALA A 221 -22.21 -4.46 0.06
N LEU A 222 -21.77 -3.30 0.52
CA LEU A 222 -22.15 -2.83 1.85
C LEU A 222 -23.60 -2.33 1.79
N PRO A 223 -24.50 -2.75 2.69
CA PRO A 223 -25.86 -2.24 2.71
C PRO A 223 -25.86 -0.74 3.05
N GLY A 224 -26.44 0.07 2.20
CA GLY A 224 -26.84 1.44 2.53
C GLY A 224 -26.27 2.61 1.75
N LYS A 225 -25.49 2.43 0.66
CA LYS A 225 -25.13 3.57 -0.20
C LYS A 225 -25.40 3.26 -1.67
N SER A 226 -26.30 4.04 -2.28
CA SER A 226 -26.60 4.03 -3.70
C SER A 226 -25.36 4.43 -4.53
N TRP A 227 -25.10 3.68 -5.58
CA TRP A 227 -23.99 3.88 -6.50
C TRP A 227 -24.53 4.45 -7.80
N SER A 228 -24.02 5.56 -8.24
CA SER A 228 -24.14 6.04 -9.63
C SER A 228 -22.80 5.89 -10.33
N PRO A 229 -22.80 5.55 -11.65
CA PRO A 229 -21.64 5.16 -12.44
C PRO A 229 -20.57 6.25 -12.60
#